data_e30ce4ea8798f11d74433fbf011ae8e2
#
_entry.id   e30ce4ea8798f11d74433fbf011ae8e2
#
_cell.length_a   1.000
_cell.length_b   1.000
_cell.length_c   1.000
_cell.angle_alpha   90.00
_cell.angle_beta   90.00
_cell.angle_gamma   90.00
#
_symmetry.space_group_name_H-M   'P 1'
#
loop_
_entity.id
_entity.type
_entity.pdbx_description
1 polymer ?
#
loop_
_entity_poly.entity_id
_entity_poly.type
_entity_poly.pdbx_seq_one_letter_code
_entity_poly.pdbx_strand_id
1 'polypeptide(L)'
;RTLSIVPAVNLGMPKIPETLAPRRTTRQIKVGKVMVGSDHPVSVQSMTTTPTTDINGTLQQIAELTATGCDIVRVAVPTQDDADVLHIIAKKSQIPVIADIHFQPKYVFQAIDAGCGAVRVNPGNIKKFDDKVGDIAKAAKDAGVSLRIGVNAGSLDPRLLQKYGKPTAEALVESAVWEASLF
;
A
#
# COMPACT_ATOMS: atom_id res chain seq x y z
N ARG A 1 28.38 -10.06 -53.62
CA ARG A 1 27.11 -10.66 -53.16
C ARG A 1 26.55 -9.76 -52.08
N THR A 2 25.57 -8.95 -52.46
CA THR A 2 24.84 -8.08 -51.55
C THR A 2 23.86 -8.95 -50.74
N LEU A 3 24.03 -9.04 -49.46
CA LEU A 3 23.07 -9.68 -48.56
C LEU A 3 21.79 -8.83 -48.53
N SER A 4 20.71 -9.35 -49.06
CA SER A 4 19.38 -8.77 -48.97
C SER A 4 18.94 -8.85 -47.50
N ILE A 5 18.82 -7.70 -46.86
CA ILE A 5 18.22 -7.60 -45.50
C ILE A 5 16.73 -7.85 -45.66
N VAL A 6 16.26 -9.00 -45.23
CA VAL A 6 14.83 -9.29 -45.13
C VAL A 6 14.24 -8.33 -44.10
N PRO A 7 13.23 -7.51 -44.43
CA PRO A 7 12.62 -6.62 -43.45
C PRO A 7 12.01 -7.46 -42.35
N ALA A 8 12.31 -7.11 -41.09
CA ALA A 8 11.74 -7.77 -39.95
C ALA A 8 10.21 -7.64 -40.00
N VAL A 9 9.52 -8.77 -40.02
CA VAL A 9 8.05 -8.80 -40.00
C VAL A 9 7.62 -8.33 -38.63
N ASN A 10 6.98 -7.16 -38.57
CA ASN A 10 6.39 -6.65 -37.35
C ASN A 10 5.07 -7.40 -37.08
N LEU A 11 5.11 -8.40 -36.21
CA LEU A 11 3.96 -9.24 -35.84
C LEU A 11 2.96 -8.53 -34.91
N GLY A 12 2.88 -7.20 -34.93
CA GLY A 12 1.98 -6.45 -34.05
C GLY A 12 2.44 -6.39 -32.59
N MET A 13 3.68 -6.77 -32.31
CA MET A 13 4.25 -6.59 -30.98
C MET A 13 4.35 -5.09 -30.67
N PRO A 14 3.95 -4.65 -29.49
CA PRO A 14 4.13 -3.25 -29.09
C PRO A 14 5.61 -2.88 -29.21
N LYS A 15 5.89 -1.69 -29.72
CA LYS A 15 7.27 -1.17 -29.73
C LYS A 15 7.82 -1.25 -28.31
N ILE A 16 8.97 -1.88 -28.14
CA ILE A 16 9.72 -1.83 -26.88
C ILE A 16 9.94 -0.34 -26.60
N PRO A 17 9.42 0.21 -25.48
CA PRO A 17 9.62 1.61 -25.18
C PRO A 17 11.12 1.90 -25.11
N GLU A 18 11.54 3.03 -25.67
CA GLU A 18 12.90 3.52 -25.50
C GLU A 18 13.25 3.53 -24.02
N THR A 19 14.50 3.26 -23.71
CA THR A 19 15.06 3.05 -22.38
C THR A 19 14.30 3.79 -21.27
N LEU A 20 13.65 3.06 -20.36
CA LEU A 20 12.99 3.64 -19.20
C LEU A 20 13.95 4.59 -18.47
N ALA A 21 13.45 5.71 -18.01
CA ALA A 21 14.24 6.62 -17.18
C ALA A 21 14.86 5.87 -15.99
N PRO A 22 16.10 6.19 -15.60
CA PRO A 22 16.72 5.56 -14.44
C PRO A 22 15.82 5.66 -13.21
N ARG A 23 15.70 4.58 -12.46
CA ARG A 23 14.92 4.59 -11.21
C ARG A 23 15.52 5.58 -10.23
N ARG A 24 14.67 6.43 -9.66
CA ARG A 24 15.07 7.34 -8.60
C ARG A 24 15.50 6.54 -7.37
N THR A 25 16.63 6.90 -6.77
CA THR A 25 17.07 6.34 -5.50
C THR A 25 16.04 6.65 -4.41
N THR A 26 15.56 5.62 -3.72
CA THR A 26 14.60 5.71 -2.62
C THR A 26 15.13 5.01 -1.38
N ARG A 27 14.52 5.29 -0.24
CA ARG A 27 14.74 4.49 0.97
C ARG A 27 14.24 3.08 0.75
N GLN A 28 14.91 2.12 1.38
CA GLN A 28 14.50 0.72 1.35
C GLN A 28 13.63 0.45 2.58
N ILE A 29 12.47 -0.17 2.38
CA ILE A 29 11.55 -0.57 3.45
C ILE A 29 11.23 -2.06 3.33
N LYS A 30 10.66 -2.61 4.38
CA LYS A 30 10.32 -4.02 4.47
C LYS A 30 8.82 -4.17 4.74
N VAL A 31 8.13 -4.96 3.91
CA VAL A 31 6.74 -5.35 4.12
C VAL A 31 6.72 -6.87 4.37
N GLY A 32 6.71 -7.27 5.63
CA GLY A 32 6.92 -8.67 5.99
C GLY A 32 8.26 -9.19 5.45
N LYS A 33 8.21 -10.16 4.54
CA LYS A 33 9.41 -10.72 3.86
C LYS A 33 9.77 -10.03 2.54
N VAL A 34 8.95 -9.10 2.07
CA VAL A 34 9.14 -8.41 0.78
C VAL A 34 9.84 -7.09 0.99
N MET A 35 10.96 -6.89 0.31
CA MET A 35 11.68 -5.61 0.31
C MET A 35 11.12 -4.70 -0.78
N VAL A 36 10.95 -3.41 -0.47
CA VAL A 36 10.40 -2.40 -1.37
C VAL A 36 11.34 -1.19 -1.38
N GLY A 37 11.70 -0.75 -2.57
CA GLY A 37 12.59 0.39 -2.79
C GLY A 37 13.38 0.27 -4.09
N SER A 38 14.21 1.29 -4.38
CA SER A 38 14.94 1.38 -5.66
C SER A 38 15.88 0.20 -5.94
N ASP A 39 16.39 -0.44 -4.88
CA ASP A 39 17.42 -1.49 -4.98
C ASP A 39 16.79 -2.90 -5.13
N HIS A 40 15.47 -2.98 -5.12
CA HIS A 40 14.73 -4.23 -5.20
C HIS A 40 13.83 -4.27 -6.44
N PRO A 41 13.46 -5.47 -6.92
CA PRO A 41 12.47 -5.61 -7.99
C PRO A 41 11.14 -4.92 -7.64
N VAL A 42 10.39 -4.53 -8.66
CA VAL A 42 9.03 -4.01 -8.46
C VAL A 42 8.17 -5.13 -7.87
N SER A 43 7.54 -4.85 -6.72
CA SER A 43 6.61 -5.77 -6.08
C SER A 43 5.18 -5.55 -6.60
N VAL A 44 4.44 -6.64 -6.80
CA VAL A 44 3.03 -6.62 -7.21
C VAL A 44 2.16 -6.68 -5.97
N GLN A 45 1.30 -5.67 -5.81
CA GLN A 45 0.35 -5.60 -4.70
C GLN A 45 -1.08 -5.57 -5.23
N SER A 46 -1.95 -6.35 -4.61
CA SER A 46 -3.40 -6.30 -4.83
C SER A 46 -4.15 -6.11 -3.51
N MET A 47 -5.48 -6.08 -3.58
CA MET A 47 -6.35 -5.93 -2.43
C MET A 47 -7.50 -6.92 -2.51
N THR A 48 -7.89 -7.51 -1.38
CA THR A 48 -9.08 -8.35 -1.30
C THR A 48 -10.35 -7.51 -1.43
N THR A 49 -11.38 -8.11 -1.96
CA THR A 49 -12.73 -7.53 -2.10
C THR A 49 -13.75 -8.20 -1.19
N THR A 50 -13.36 -9.31 -0.54
CA THR A 50 -14.16 -10.02 0.45
C THR A 50 -14.25 -9.20 1.75
N PRO A 51 -15.34 -9.31 2.51
CA PRO A 51 -15.35 -8.83 3.91
C PRO A 51 -14.22 -9.50 4.69
N THR A 52 -13.44 -8.74 5.42
CA THR A 52 -12.28 -9.28 6.17
C THR A 52 -12.72 -10.26 7.26
N THR A 53 -13.92 -10.08 7.82
CA THR A 53 -14.56 -11.00 8.76
C THR A 53 -14.88 -12.37 8.15
N ASP A 54 -15.03 -12.47 6.82
CA ASP A 54 -15.07 -13.77 6.12
C ASP A 54 -13.65 -14.30 5.92
N ILE A 55 -13.13 -14.92 6.97
CA ILE A 55 -11.74 -15.41 7.02
C ILE A 55 -11.47 -16.40 5.87
N ASN A 56 -12.39 -17.31 5.61
CA ASN A 56 -12.19 -18.35 4.60
C ASN A 56 -12.21 -17.77 3.18
N GLY A 57 -13.20 -16.92 2.88
CA GLY A 57 -13.28 -16.23 1.59
C GLY A 57 -12.07 -15.31 1.37
N THR A 58 -11.62 -14.60 2.40
CA THR A 58 -10.45 -13.75 2.32
C THR A 58 -9.17 -14.54 2.07
N LEU A 59 -8.95 -15.64 2.79
CA LEU A 59 -7.77 -16.50 2.59
C LEU A 59 -7.79 -17.20 1.22
N GLN A 60 -8.96 -17.59 0.73
CA GLN A 60 -9.13 -18.15 -0.61
C GLN A 60 -8.72 -17.10 -1.67
N GLN A 61 -9.22 -15.89 -1.57
CA GLN A 61 -8.85 -14.81 -2.50
C GLN A 61 -7.36 -14.46 -2.42
N ILE A 62 -6.76 -14.47 -1.23
CA ILE A 62 -5.30 -14.29 -1.08
C ILE A 62 -4.53 -15.41 -1.80
N ALA A 63 -4.98 -16.66 -1.69
CA ALA A 63 -4.34 -17.78 -2.39
C ALA A 63 -4.43 -17.63 -3.92
N GLU A 64 -5.57 -17.21 -4.44
CA GLU A 64 -5.76 -16.91 -5.87
C GLU A 64 -4.85 -15.78 -6.35
N LEU A 65 -4.76 -14.67 -5.59
CA LEU A 65 -3.86 -13.57 -5.88
C LEU A 65 -2.39 -14.02 -5.85
N THR A 66 -2.02 -14.84 -4.89
CA THR A 66 -0.66 -15.39 -4.79
C THR A 66 -0.31 -16.25 -5.99
N ALA A 67 -1.26 -17.10 -6.42
CA ALA A 67 -1.08 -17.96 -7.61
C ALA A 67 -0.89 -17.17 -8.91
N THR A 68 -1.41 -15.95 -8.98
CA THR A 68 -1.23 -15.04 -10.14
C THR A 68 -0.01 -14.14 -10.03
N GLY A 69 0.85 -14.34 -9.01
CA GLY A 69 2.12 -13.60 -8.87
C GLY A 69 2.02 -12.33 -8.01
N CYS A 70 1.02 -12.22 -7.16
CA CYS A 70 0.93 -11.13 -6.18
C CYS A 70 1.95 -11.35 -5.04
N ASP A 71 2.75 -10.34 -4.74
CA ASP A 71 3.78 -10.39 -3.70
C ASP A 71 3.27 -9.93 -2.33
N ILE A 72 2.31 -9.02 -2.32
CA ILE A 72 1.78 -8.36 -1.12
C ILE A 72 0.26 -8.20 -1.29
N VAL A 73 -0.51 -8.49 -0.24
CA VAL A 73 -1.96 -8.27 -0.25
C VAL A 73 -2.36 -7.23 0.79
N ARG A 74 -3.37 -6.41 0.45
CA ARG A 74 -3.99 -5.46 1.36
C ARG A 74 -5.40 -5.91 1.70
N VAL A 75 -5.77 -5.84 2.98
CA VAL A 75 -7.11 -6.14 3.49
C VAL A 75 -7.70 -4.92 4.20
N ALA A 76 -8.98 -4.66 3.99
CA ALA A 76 -9.66 -3.55 4.65
C ALA A 76 -9.98 -3.87 6.12
N VAL A 77 -9.90 -2.86 6.99
CA VAL A 77 -10.21 -3.00 8.43
C VAL A 77 -11.15 -1.87 8.86
N PRO A 78 -12.40 -1.89 8.40
CA PRO A 78 -13.36 -0.84 8.72
C PRO A 78 -13.94 -0.96 10.14
N THR A 79 -14.02 -2.16 10.70
CA THR A 79 -14.70 -2.44 11.98
C THR A 79 -13.79 -3.14 13.00
N GLN A 80 -14.28 -3.25 14.24
CA GLN A 80 -13.58 -4.00 15.29
C GLN A 80 -13.51 -5.49 14.94
N ASP A 81 -14.60 -6.06 14.42
CA ASP A 81 -14.65 -7.47 14.06
C ASP A 81 -13.61 -7.82 12.97
N ASP A 82 -13.36 -6.89 12.03
CA ASP A 82 -12.30 -7.05 11.02
C ASP A 82 -10.91 -7.03 11.66
N ALA A 83 -10.70 -6.13 12.64
CA ALA A 83 -9.43 -6.05 13.35
C ALA A 83 -9.16 -7.30 14.19
N ASP A 84 -10.20 -7.89 14.80
CA ASP A 84 -10.08 -9.06 15.66
C ASP A 84 -9.66 -10.32 14.91
N VAL A 85 -10.01 -10.44 13.62
CA VAL A 85 -9.65 -11.60 12.79
C VAL A 85 -8.32 -11.45 12.06
N LEU A 86 -7.69 -10.28 12.07
CA LEU A 86 -6.44 -10.02 11.36
C LEU A 86 -5.33 -11.00 11.69
N HIS A 87 -5.20 -11.40 12.96
CA HIS A 87 -4.16 -12.32 13.40
C HIS A 87 -4.28 -13.70 12.73
N ILE A 88 -5.50 -14.14 12.42
CA ILE A 88 -5.74 -15.41 11.71
C ILE A 88 -5.32 -15.24 10.25
N ILE A 89 -5.73 -14.15 9.61
CA ILE A 89 -5.42 -13.87 8.20
C ILE A 89 -3.93 -13.68 8.01
N ALA A 90 -3.29 -12.83 8.82
CA ALA A 90 -1.85 -12.56 8.72
C ALA A 90 -1.00 -13.83 8.93
N LYS A 91 -1.40 -14.69 9.88
CA LYS A 91 -0.70 -15.94 10.18
C LYS A 91 -0.85 -16.99 9.08
N LYS A 92 -2.02 -17.07 8.43
CA LYS A 92 -2.31 -18.10 7.42
C LYS A 92 -2.00 -17.64 5.99
N SER A 93 -1.84 -16.36 5.77
CA SER A 93 -1.52 -15.82 4.45
C SER A 93 -0.13 -16.27 3.99
N GLN A 94 -0.01 -16.66 2.72
CA GLN A 94 1.26 -17.05 2.09
C GLN A 94 2.14 -15.85 1.77
N ILE A 95 1.54 -14.68 1.59
CA ILE A 95 2.20 -13.40 1.28
C ILE A 95 1.93 -12.38 2.38
N PRO A 96 2.79 -11.37 2.57
CA PRO A 96 2.59 -10.35 3.58
C PRO A 96 1.25 -9.63 3.43
N VAL A 97 0.59 -9.40 4.57
CA VAL A 97 -0.68 -8.68 4.66
C VAL A 97 -0.41 -7.24 5.08
N ILE A 98 -1.02 -6.29 4.38
CA ILE A 98 -1.13 -4.89 4.78
C ILE A 98 -2.54 -4.65 5.31
N ALA A 99 -2.67 -4.19 6.54
CA ALA A 99 -3.94 -3.73 7.07
C ALA A 99 -4.24 -2.32 6.58
N ASP A 100 -5.41 -2.14 5.95
CA ASP A 100 -5.85 -0.84 5.41
C ASP A 100 -6.85 -0.18 6.38
N ILE A 101 -6.35 0.81 7.13
CA ILE A 101 -7.09 1.44 8.22
C ILE A 101 -7.48 2.86 7.85
N HIS A 102 -8.80 3.13 7.83
CA HIS A 102 -9.37 4.38 7.38
C HIS A 102 -9.84 5.29 8.51
N PHE A 103 -10.36 4.75 9.63
CA PHE A 103 -11.16 5.53 10.56
C PHE A 103 -10.73 5.49 12.03
N GLN A 104 -10.06 4.44 12.49
CA GLN A 104 -9.80 4.25 13.91
C GLN A 104 -8.33 3.97 14.20
N PRO A 105 -7.62 4.88 14.89
CA PRO A 105 -6.22 4.70 15.25
C PRO A 105 -5.92 3.40 16.01
N LYS A 106 -6.85 2.95 16.85
CA LYS A 106 -6.68 1.72 17.65
C LYS A 106 -6.44 0.48 16.82
N TYR A 107 -7.01 0.42 15.59
CA TYR A 107 -6.81 -0.74 14.70
C TYR A 107 -5.39 -0.81 14.14
N VAL A 108 -4.63 0.29 14.17
CA VAL A 108 -3.21 0.28 13.78
C VAL A 108 -2.41 -0.59 14.76
N PHE A 109 -2.61 -0.40 16.06
CA PHE A 109 -1.95 -1.19 17.09
C PHE A 109 -2.35 -2.66 17.00
N GLN A 110 -3.65 -2.94 16.82
CA GLN A 110 -4.14 -4.30 16.64
C GLN A 110 -3.54 -4.98 15.39
N ALA A 111 -3.38 -4.24 14.28
CA ALA A 111 -2.77 -4.77 13.06
C ALA A 111 -1.27 -5.08 13.24
N ILE A 112 -0.56 -4.25 14.00
CA ILE A 112 0.84 -4.50 14.36
C ILE A 112 0.94 -5.77 15.21
N ASP A 113 0.11 -5.88 16.25
CA ASP A 113 0.09 -7.04 17.15
C ASP A 113 -0.36 -8.32 16.44
N ALA A 114 -1.23 -8.21 15.44
CA ALA A 114 -1.69 -9.31 14.59
C ALA A 114 -0.60 -9.87 13.65
N GLY A 115 0.54 -9.18 13.53
CA GLY A 115 1.65 -9.61 12.66
C GLY A 115 1.50 -9.20 11.21
N CYS A 116 0.73 -8.15 10.90
CA CYS A 116 0.69 -7.57 9.57
C CYS A 116 2.08 -7.04 9.16
N GLY A 117 2.46 -7.24 7.90
CA GLY A 117 3.77 -6.81 7.38
C GLY A 117 3.90 -5.30 7.21
N ALA A 118 2.78 -4.60 7.06
CA ALA A 118 2.68 -3.15 7.06
C ALA A 118 1.27 -2.70 7.42
N VAL A 119 1.12 -1.42 7.73
CA VAL A 119 -0.19 -0.79 7.96
C VAL A 119 -0.33 0.42 7.06
N ARG A 120 -1.43 0.52 6.35
CA ARG A 120 -1.81 1.72 5.62
C ARG A 120 -2.75 2.55 6.48
N VAL A 121 -2.39 3.80 6.68
CA VAL A 121 -3.21 4.80 7.37
C VAL A 121 -3.62 5.91 6.41
N ASN A 122 -4.81 6.47 6.60
CA ASN A 122 -5.27 7.64 5.87
C ASN A 122 -5.61 8.76 6.86
N PRO A 123 -4.62 9.58 7.27
CA PRO A 123 -4.81 10.62 8.26
C PRO A 123 -5.87 11.65 7.86
N GLY A 124 -6.01 11.96 6.56
CA GLY A 124 -7.02 12.89 6.03
C GLY A 124 -8.48 12.52 6.36
N ASN A 125 -8.76 11.26 6.64
CA ASN A 125 -10.09 10.81 7.09
C ASN A 125 -10.32 11.00 8.59
N ILE A 126 -9.28 11.32 9.38
CA ILE A 126 -9.37 11.28 10.84
C ILE A 126 -8.64 12.48 11.44
N LYS A 127 -9.37 13.49 11.84
CA LYS A 127 -8.85 14.61 12.63
C LYS A 127 -8.24 14.19 13.98
N LYS A 128 -8.50 12.96 14.44
CA LYS A 128 -8.00 12.39 15.68
C LYS A 128 -6.67 11.65 15.55
N PHE A 129 -6.12 11.51 14.33
CA PHE A 129 -4.81 10.88 14.16
C PHE A 129 -3.67 11.76 14.64
N ASP A 130 -3.82 13.08 14.58
CA ASP A 130 -2.75 14.02 14.93
C ASP A 130 -2.25 13.76 16.37
N ASP A 131 -3.17 13.48 17.31
CA ASP A 131 -2.82 13.17 18.70
C ASP A 131 -2.18 11.78 18.88
N LYS A 132 -2.30 10.89 17.88
CA LYS A 132 -1.85 9.50 17.95
C LYS A 132 -0.69 9.17 17.02
N VAL A 133 -0.31 10.09 16.16
CA VAL A 133 0.76 9.86 15.16
C VAL A 133 2.06 9.43 15.83
N GLY A 134 2.48 10.11 16.89
CA GLY A 134 3.70 9.78 17.61
C GLY A 134 3.66 8.36 18.23
N ASP A 135 2.53 7.97 18.81
CA ASP A 135 2.35 6.62 19.38
C ASP A 135 2.38 5.56 18.28
N ILE A 136 1.71 5.83 17.14
CA ILE A 136 1.70 4.92 15.98
C ILE A 136 3.09 4.77 15.39
N ALA A 137 3.80 5.87 15.16
CA ALA A 137 5.16 5.85 14.62
C ALA A 137 6.11 5.05 15.52
N LYS A 138 6.00 5.26 16.85
CA LYS A 138 6.78 4.52 17.84
C LYS A 138 6.45 3.02 17.81
N ALA A 139 5.18 2.65 17.86
CA ALA A 139 4.76 1.25 17.84
C ALA A 139 5.21 0.54 16.57
N ALA A 140 5.04 1.17 15.41
CA ALA A 140 5.50 0.62 14.13
C ALA A 140 7.02 0.44 14.08
N LYS A 141 7.78 1.42 14.58
CA LYS A 141 9.24 1.35 14.67
C LYS A 141 9.70 0.21 15.60
N ASP A 142 9.11 0.12 16.79
CA ASP A 142 9.48 -0.89 17.79
C ASP A 142 9.18 -2.31 17.28
N ALA A 143 8.10 -2.48 16.51
CA ALA A 143 7.73 -3.75 15.90
C ALA A 143 8.40 -4.02 14.53
N GLY A 144 9.13 -3.07 13.96
CA GLY A 144 9.73 -3.19 12.63
C GLY A 144 8.70 -3.29 11.50
N VAL A 145 7.51 -2.70 11.68
CA VAL A 145 6.39 -2.67 10.73
C VAL A 145 6.41 -1.38 9.94
N SER A 146 6.35 -1.48 8.61
CA SER A 146 6.31 -0.31 7.73
C SER A 146 4.93 0.36 7.74
N LEU A 147 4.93 1.70 7.68
CA LEU A 147 3.72 2.50 7.53
C LEU A 147 3.59 3.02 6.11
N ARG A 148 2.37 2.96 5.56
CA ARG A 148 1.99 3.62 4.33
C ARG A 148 1.01 4.73 4.63
N ILE A 149 1.40 5.96 4.35
CA ILE A 149 0.55 7.14 4.50
C ILE A 149 -0.21 7.32 3.18
N GLY A 150 -1.53 7.20 3.25
CA GLY A 150 -2.39 7.27 2.08
C GLY A 150 -3.10 8.61 2.01
N VAL A 151 -2.97 9.29 0.88
CA VAL A 151 -3.78 10.48 0.54
C VAL A 151 -4.57 10.20 -0.72
N ASN A 152 -5.78 10.74 -0.80
CA ASN A 152 -6.59 10.67 -2.02
C ASN A 152 -7.53 11.87 -2.14
N ALA A 153 -8.08 12.05 -3.35
CA ALA A 153 -8.95 13.18 -3.66
C ALA A 153 -10.23 13.23 -2.82
N GLY A 154 -10.77 12.07 -2.45
CA GLY A 154 -12.03 11.98 -1.69
C GLY A 154 -11.89 12.29 -0.20
N SER A 155 -10.66 12.33 0.33
CA SER A 155 -10.37 12.62 1.74
C SER A 155 -9.37 13.77 1.91
N LEU A 156 -9.27 14.65 0.93
CA LEU A 156 -8.41 15.83 1.00
C LEU A 156 -8.83 16.72 2.18
N ASP A 157 -7.83 17.22 2.94
CA ASP A 157 -8.07 18.14 4.05
C ASP A 157 -8.91 19.35 3.59
N PRO A 158 -9.96 19.72 4.32
CA PRO A 158 -10.82 20.86 3.96
C PRO A 158 -10.05 22.17 3.77
N ARG A 159 -8.94 22.39 4.48
CA ARG A 159 -8.08 23.57 4.32
C ARG A 159 -7.43 23.60 2.94
N LEU A 160 -6.96 22.44 2.46
CA LEU A 160 -6.38 22.31 1.12
C LEU A 160 -7.47 22.40 0.03
N LEU A 161 -8.64 21.83 0.30
CA LEU A 161 -9.78 21.96 -0.61
C LEU A 161 -10.20 23.43 -0.75
N GLN A 162 -10.21 24.20 0.34
CA GLN A 162 -10.49 25.64 0.30
C GLN A 162 -9.39 26.41 -0.45
N LYS A 163 -8.11 26.06 -0.23
CA LYS A 163 -6.96 26.72 -0.89
C LYS A 163 -6.94 26.49 -2.40
N TYR A 164 -7.24 25.28 -2.85
CA TYR A 164 -7.10 24.87 -4.25
C TYR A 164 -8.44 24.82 -5.02
N GLY A 165 -9.58 24.95 -4.33
CA GLY A 165 -10.93 24.90 -4.89
C GLY A 165 -11.39 23.49 -5.31
N LYS A 166 -10.46 22.59 -5.59
CA LYS A 166 -10.69 21.18 -5.98
C LYS A 166 -9.47 20.32 -5.66
N PRO A 167 -9.62 18.97 -5.65
CA PRO A 167 -8.49 18.06 -5.48
C PRO A 167 -7.59 18.08 -6.74
N THR A 168 -6.58 18.95 -6.76
CA THR A 168 -5.57 19.00 -7.81
C THR A 168 -4.36 18.12 -7.45
N ALA A 169 -3.46 17.89 -8.40
CA ALA A 169 -2.20 17.18 -8.14
C ALA A 169 -1.37 17.89 -7.07
N GLU A 170 -1.29 19.22 -7.14
CA GLU A 170 -0.57 20.06 -6.18
C GLU A 170 -1.18 19.96 -4.78
N ALA A 171 -2.52 19.96 -4.67
CA ALA A 171 -3.23 19.78 -3.41
C ALA A 171 -2.91 18.41 -2.77
N LEU A 172 -2.88 17.35 -3.58
CA LEU A 172 -2.54 16.01 -3.12
C LEU A 172 -1.06 15.89 -2.70
N VAL A 173 -0.15 16.53 -3.42
CA VAL A 173 1.26 16.59 -3.04
C VAL A 173 1.44 17.32 -1.72
N GLU A 174 0.82 18.50 -1.54
CA GLU A 174 0.88 19.24 -0.29
C GLU A 174 0.30 18.43 0.87
N SER A 175 -0.83 17.75 0.66
CA SER A 175 -1.41 16.83 1.64
C SER A 175 -0.44 15.72 2.01
N ALA A 176 0.15 15.05 1.02
CA ALA A 176 1.06 13.93 1.27
C ALA A 176 2.32 14.36 2.04
N VAL A 177 2.90 15.52 1.71
CA VAL A 177 4.07 16.05 2.39
C VAL A 177 3.73 16.43 3.83
N TRP A 178 2.60 17.11 4.02
CA TRP A 178 2.15 17.50 5.36
C TRP A 178 1.86 16.26 6.23
N GLU A 179 1.07 15.30 5.74
CA GLU A 179 0.74 14.06 6.44
C GLU A 179 2.01 13.27 6.80
N ALA A 180 2.96 13.17 5.86
CA ALA A 180 4.22 12.48 6.11
C ALA A 180 5.11 13.19 7.15
N SER A 181 4.96 14.51 7.31
CA SER A 181 5.72 15.27 8.30
C SER A 181 5.27 15.05 9.74
N LEU A 182 4.10 14.44 9.93
CA LEU A 182 3.57 14.12 11.25
C LEU A 182 4.18 12.82 11.83
N PHE A 183 4.75 11.96 10.97
CA PHE A 183 5.37 10.67 11.31
C PHE A 183 6.90 10.77 11.37
#